data_d5386e7b3873e9cc2a56f58bfada5201
#
_entry.id   d5386e7b3873e9cc2a56f58bfada5201
#
_cell.length_a   1.000
_cell.length_b   1.000
_cell.length_c   1.000
_cell.angle_alpha   90.00
_cell.angle_beta   90.00
_cell.angle_gamma   90.00
#
_symmetry.space_group_name_H-M   'P 1'
#
loop_
_entity.id
_entity.type
_entity.pdbx_description
1 polymer ?
#
loop_
_entity_poly.entity_id
_entity_poly.type
_entity_poly.pdbx_seq_one_letter_code
_entity_poly.pdbx_strand_id
1 'polypeptide(L)'
;MLSACIIYIPGSAGNLLVRCISLDGTSVPYGLALTPEDKFKEYNNWNSSNWISSEENLDIDYMTGKSNFFVHETANTKLIHRLHPDQFVDGARNLWTGDYQWKNIIIINPNNEKIIKDLAMTKRTDLDHNSLFTEQMYLLKTLMNTATYVLNFTDMFYWNTFDEHVKKLCNILDVEYYNDYVKQLWDNWYKETSKLVELPK
;
A
#
# COMPACT_ATOMS: atom_id res chain seq x y z
N MET A 1 17.20 4.06 8.87
CA MET A 1 16.74 4.13 7.46
C MET A 1 15.57 3.19 7.33
N LEU A 2 14.40 3.65 6.88
CA LEU A 2 13.20 2.84 6.73
C LEU A 2 13.27 2.01 5.44
N SER A 3 12.74 0.78 5.46
CA SER A 3 12.91 -0.16 4.35
C SER A 3 12.15 0.25 3.10
N ALA A 4 10.86 0.57 3.22
CA ALA A 4 10.04 1.00 2.09
C ALA A 4 8.86 1.88 2.48
N CYS A 5 8.51 2.80 1.59
CA CYS A 5 7.26 3.53 1.59
C CYS A 5 6.50 3.28 0.30
N ILE A 6 5.24 2.85 0.39
CA ILE A 6 4.35 2.72 -0.76
C ILE A 6 3.44 3.93 -0.81
N ILE A 7 3.55 4.70 -1.89
CA ILE A 7 2.75 5.89 -2.13
C ILE A 7 1.69 5.58 -3.18
N TYR A 8 0.44 5.84 -2.83
CA TYR A 8 -0.69 5.54 -3.67
C TYR A 8 -1.88 6.46 -3.36
N ILE A 9 -2.81 6.59 -4.28
CA ILE A 9 -4.07 7.31 -4.05
C ILE A 9 -5.18 6.33 -3.65
N PRO A 10 -6.21 6.77 -2.89
CA PRO A 10 -7.36 5.92 -2.56
C PRO A 10 -7.94 5.25 -3.80
N GLY A 11 -8.27 3.97 -3.70
CA GLY A 11 -8.80 3.19 -4.82
C GLY A 11 -7.74 2.51 -5.72
N SER A 12 -6.45 2.82 -5.59
CA SER A 12 -5.38 2.22 -6.42
C SER A 12 -4.71 0.98 -5.80
N ALA A 13 -5.41 0.25 -4.95
CA ALA A 13 -5.00 -1.06 -4.41
C ALA A 13 -3.68 -1.08 -3.62
N GLY A 14 -3.28 0.05 -3.02
CA GLY A 14 -2.06 0.10 -2.19
C GLY A 14 -2.07 -0.90 -1.04
N ASN A 15 -3.24 -1.15 -0.44
CA ASN A 15 -3.39 -2.14 0.64
C ASN A 15 -3.07 -3.56 0.18
N LEU A 16 -3.52 -3.96 -1.01
CA LEU A 16 -3.20 -5.27 -1.56
C LEU A 16 -1.69 -5.42 -1.70
N LEU A 17 -1.04 -4.44 -2.33
CA LEU A 17 0.40 -4.51 -2.57
C LEU A 17 1.20 -4.61 -1.26
N VAL A 18 0.88 -3.75 -0.28
CA VAL A 18 1.53 -3.80 1.04
C VAL A 18 1.44 -5.19 1.66
N ARG A 19 0.25 -5.79 1.62
CA ARG A 19 0.05 -7.12 2.20
C ARG A 19 0.83 -8.20 1.50
N CYS A 20 0.82 -8.18 0.17
CA CYS A 20 1.54 -9.19 -0.61
C CYS A 20 3.05 -9.17 -0.34
N ILE A 21 3.66 -7.98 -0.16
CA ILE A 21 5.10 -7.87 0.10
C ILE A 21 5.49 -7.92 1.58
N SER A 22 4.51 -7.95 2.48
CA SER A 22 4.75 -7.99 3.93
C SER A 22 4.42 -9.33 4.57
N LEU A 23 4.21 -10.37 3.79
CA LEU A 23 3.95 -11.73 4.29
C LEU A 23 5.16 -12.35 4.98
N ASP A 24 6.36 -11.96 4.57
CA ASP A 24 7.60 -12.39 5.21
C ASP A 24 7.58 -12.09 6.72
N GLY A 25 8.01 -13.06 7.52
CA GLY A 25 8.08 -12.93 8.99
C GLY A 25 8.98 -11.80 9.47
N THR A 26 9.91 -11.33 8.63
CA THR A 26 10.81 -10.21 8.92
C THR A 26 10.23 -8.85 8.55
N SER A 27 9.14 -8.80 7.76
CA SER A 27 8.49 -7.57 7.34
C SER A 27 7.33 -7.21 8.27
N VAL A 28 7.22 -5.94 8.62
CA VAL A 28 6.22 -5.44 9.58
C VAL A 28 5.47 -4.28 8.95
N PRO A 29 4.27 -4.50 8.40
CA PRO A 29 3.32 -3.43 8.18
C PRO A 29 2.60 -3.18 9.51
N TYR A 30 2.42 -1.93 9.89
CA TYR A 30 1.60 -1.57 11.05
C TYR A 30 2.08 -2.07 12.43
N GLY A 31 3.36 -2.39 12.59
CA GLY A 31 3.94 -2.73 13.90
C GLY A 31 3.64 -4.14 14.42
N LEU A 32 3.03 -5.02 13.64
CA LEU A 32 2.72 -6.38 14.05
C LEU A 32 3.74 -7.39 13.48
N ALA A 33 4.57 -7.94 14.34
CA ALA A 33 5.43 -9.08 13.99
C ALA A 33 4.64 -10.38 14.11
N LEU A 34 4.15 -10.89 12.98
CA LEU A 34 3.42 -12.15 12.89
C LEU A 34 4.16 -13.14 11.99
N THR A 35 3.89 -14.43 12.15
CA THR A 35 4.37 -15.42 11.17
C THR A 35 3.72 -15.19 9.81
N PRO A 36 4.32 -15.65 8.69
CA PRO A 36 3.70 -15.54 7.37
C PRO A 36 2.28 -16.11 7.31
N GLU A 37 2.06 -17.24 7.98
CA GLU A 37 0.73 -17.88 8.03
C GLU A 37 -0.28 -17.04 8.83
N ASP A 38 0.12 -16.46 9.95
CA ASP A 38 -0.77 -15.62 10.77
C ASP A 38 -1.10 -14.33 10.04
N LYS A 39 -0.13 -13.69 9.38
CA LYS A 39 -0.36 -12.53 8.52
C LYS A 39 -1.32 -12.85 7.39
N PHE A 40 -1.11 -13.98 6.71
CA PHE A 40 -2.02 -14.39 5.65
C PHE A 40 -3.45 -14.61 6.16
N LYS A 41 -3.62 -15.28 7.31
CA LYS A 41 -4.95 -15.47 7.92
C LYS A 41 -5.62 -14.15 8.27
N GLU A 42 -4.87 -13.22 8.86
CA GLU A 42 -5.37 -11.88 9.16
C GLU A 42 -5.81 -11.15 7.88
N TYR A 43 -4.94 -11.10 6.88
CA TYR A 43 -5.22 -10.42 5.61
C TYR A 43 -6.36 -11.04 4.82
N ASN A 44 -6.48 -12.37 4.85
CA ASN A 44 -7.52 -13.10 4.11
C ASN A 44 -8.91 -12.99 4.74
N ASN A 45 -9.00 -12.69 6.05
CA ASN A 45 -10.27 -12.50 6.76
C ASN A 45 -10.88 -11.10 6.54
N TRP A 46 -10.25 -10.24 5.77
CA TRP A 46 -10.75 -8.92 5.53
C TRP A 46 -11.92 -8.92 4.54
N ASN A 47 -12.93 -8.15 4.88
CA ASN A 47 -14.07 -7.93 3.99
C ASN A 47 -13.71 -6.96 2.85
N SER A 48 -14.61 -6.84 1.86
CA SER A 48 -14.41 -5.95 0.71
C SER A 48 -14.11 -4.51 1.13
N SER A 49 -14.68 -4.07 2.25
CA SER A 49 -14.43 -2.74 2.77
C SER A 49 -12.98 -2.52 3.17
N ASN A 50 -12.30 -3.52 3.68
CA ASN A 50 -10.92 -3.43 4.11
C ASN A 50 -9.91 -3.53 2.95
N TRP A 51 -10.28 -4.19 1.85
CA TRP A 51 -9.42 -4.27 0.66
C TRP A 51 -9.31 -2.95 -0.10
N ILE A 52 -10.38 -2.21 -0.11
CA ILE A 52 -10.52 -1.00 -0.89
C ILE A 52 -10.30 0.25 -0.01
N SER A 53 -10.69 0.25 1.28
CA SER A 53 -10.54 1.42 2.13
C SER A 53 -9.12 1.58 2.64
N SER A 54 -8.68 2.82 2.55
CA SER A 54 -7.48 3.31 3.21
C SER A 54 -7.72 3.62 4.70
N GLU A 55 -8.97 3.54 5.15
CA GLU A 55 -9.40 3.87 6.49
C GLU A 55 -9.30 2.71 7.49
N GLU A 56 -8.26 1.96 7.45
CA GLU A 56 -7.74 1.63 8.74
C GLU A 56 -7.24 2.95 9.29
N ASN A 57 -7.78 3.35 10.41
CA ASN A 57 -7.07 4.21 11.33
C ASN A 57 -5.71 3.54 11.57
N LEU A 58 -4.84 3.66 10.59
CA LEU A 58 -3.42 3.56 10.83
C LEU A 58 -3.26 4.49 11.98
N ASP A 59 -3.11 3.88 13.10
CA ASP A 59 -3.03 4.59 14.33
C ASP A 59 -2.31 5.89 14.07
N ILE A 60 -3.08 6.98 13.94
CA ILE A 60 -2.52 8.31 14.00
C ILE A 60 -1.64 8.35 15.26
N ASP A 61 -2.00 7.57 16.27
CA ASP A 61 -1.21 7.33 17.46
C ASP A 61 0.09 6.59 17.20
N TYR A 62 0.15 5.65 16.25
CA TYR A 62 1.40 5.05 15.79
C TYR A 62 2.26 6.07 15.02
N MET A 63 1.65 6.82 14.12
CA MET A 63 2.31 7.87 13.34
C MET A 63 2.73 9.07 14.21
N THR A 64 2.00 9.38 15.28
CA THR A 64 2.30 10.48 16.21
C THR A 64 3.21 10.08 17.38
N GLY A 65 3.68 8.83 17.41
CA GLY A 65 4.54 8.35 18.51
C GLY A 65 3.83 8.20 19.85
N LYS A 66 2.49 8.23 19.87
CA LYS A 66 1.70 8.01 21.08
C LYS A 66 1.44 6.56 21.40
N SER A 67 1.61 5.65 20.43
CA SER A 67 1.60 4.22 20.73
C SER A 67 2.97 3.79 21.26
N ASN A 68 2.99 3.06 22.35
CA ASN A 68 4.22 2.46 22.92
C ASN A 68 4.81 1.34 22.05
N PHE A 69 4.31 1.16 20.84
CA PHE A 69 4.78 0.18 19.86
C PHE A 69 5.72 0.82 18.84
N PHE A 70 6.85 1.34 19.32
CA PHE A 70 7.98 1.56 18.43
C PHE A 70 8.54 0.20 18.01
N VAL A 71 8.15 -0.27 16.85
CA VAL A 71 8.93 -1.30 16.17
C VAL A 71 10.19 -0.61 15.67
N HIS A 72 11.24 -0.68 16.46
CA HIS A 72 12.55 -0.28 15.98
C HIS A 72 12.94 -1.21 14.84
N GLU A 73 13.34 -0.65 13.72
CA GLU A 73 13.99 -1.42 12.67
C GLU A 73 15.23 -2.07 13.29
N THR A 74 15.14 -3.37 13.51
CA THR A 74 16.31 -4.19 13.90
C THR A 74 17.01 -4.64 12.62
N ALA A 75 18.21 -5.18 12.72
CA ALA A 75 18.93 -5.74 11.57
C ALA A 75 18.10 -6.77 10.77
N ASN A 76 17.10 -7.38 11.40
CA ASN A 76 16.27 -8.44 10.83
C ASN A 76 14.81 -8.02 10.59
N THR A 77 14.43 -6.78 10.85
CA THR A 77 13.05 -6.31 10.67
C THR A 77 12.98 -5.30 9.54
N LYS A 78 12.14 -5.57 8.55
CA LYS A 78 11.89 -4.68 7.42
C LYS A 78 10.60 -3.88 7.70
N LEU A 79 10.68 -2.57 7.67
CA LEU A 79 9.51 -1.70 7.80
C LEU A 79 8.95 -1.36 6.43
N ILE A 80 7.66 -1.64 6.23
CA ILE A 80 6.94 -1.34 5.01
C ILE A 80 5.76 -0.45 5.37
N HIS A 81 5.81 0.80 4.96
CA HIS A 81 4.75 1.77 5.20
C HIS A 81 3.96 2.07 3.93
N ARG A 82 2.73 2.55 4.13
CA ARG A 82 1.89 3.09 3.07
C ARG A 82 1.46 4.49 3.41
N LEU A 83 1.47 5.37 2.44
CA LEU A 83 1.06 6.76 2.61
C LEU A 83 0.29 7.24 1.37
N HIS A 84 -0.63 8.16 1.59
CA HIS A 84 -1.15 8.97 0.50
C HIS A 84 -0.15 10.07 0.14
N PRO A 85 -0.20 10.64 -1.08
CA PRO A 85 0.74 11.66 -1.53
C PRO A 85 0.83 12.88 -0.60
N ASP A 86 -0.32 13.36 -0.10
CA ASP A 86 -0.40 14.45 0.88
C ASP A 86 0.28 14.07 2.20
N GLN A 87 -0.02 12.90 2.73
CA GLN A 87 0.62 12.39 3.94
C GLN A 87 2.13 12.24 3.79
N PHE A 88 2.60 11.81 2.62
CA PHE A 88 4.02 11.72 2.35
C PHE A 88 4.69 13.10 2.33
N VAL A 89 4.08 14.07 1.68
CA VAL A 89 4.59 15.45 1.60
C VAL A 89 4.55 16.14 2.96
N ASP A 90 3.44 16.02 3.69
CA ASP A 90 3.26 16.65 5.01
C ASP A 90 4.04 15.91 6.10
N GLY A 91 4.11 14.60 6.03
CA GLY A 91 4.91 13.77 6.92
C GLY A 91 6.40 14.07 6.81
N ALA A 92 6.89 14.28 5.59
CA ALA A 92 8.25 14.73 5.36
C ALA A 92 8.53 16.10 6.02
N ARG A 93 7.48 16.92 6.27
CA ARG A 93 7.62 18.21 6.92
C ARG A 93 7.49 18.15 8.44
N ASN A 94 6.60 17.33 9.00
CA ASN A 94 6.15 17.46 10.38
C ASN A 94 6.44 16.28 11.32
N LEU A 95 6.43 15.03 10.82
CA LEU A 95 6.56 13.84 11.67
C LEU A 95 7.89 13.10 11.45
N TRP A 96 8.48 13.30 10.30
CA TRP A 96 9.65 12.56 9.86
C TRP A 96 10.86 13.45 9.60
N THR A 97 10.82 14.69 10.10
CA THR A 97 11.91 15.69 10.01
C THR A 97 13.17 15.30 10.78
N GLY A 98 13.15 14.24 11.53
CA GLY A 98 14.36 13.65 12.09
C GLY A 98 14.81 12.51 11.20
N ASP A 99 15.84 12.66 10.42
CA ASP A 99 16.74 11.63 9.86
C ASP A 99 16.16 10.35 9.22
N TYR A 100 14.83 10.23 9.07
CA TYR A 100 14.20 9.07 8.45
C TYR A 100 14.20 9.21 6.93
N GLN A 101 15.16 8.58 6.29
CA GLN A 101 15.18 8.44 4.84
C GLN A 101 14.64 7.06 4.45
N TRP A 102 13.65 7.05 3.55
CA TRP A 102 13.19 5.82 2.95
C TRP A 102 14.26 5.25 2.03
N LYS A 103 14.61 3.98 2.25
CA LYS A 103 15.54 3.28 1.36
C LYS A 103 14.91 3.04 -0.01
N ASN A 104 13.62 2.69 0.00
CA ASN A 104 12.84 2.43 -1.21
C ASN A 104 11.55 3.24 -1.19
N ILE A 105 11.26 3.94 -2.28
CA ILE A 105 10.00 4.62 -2.54
C ILE A 105 9.33 3.90 -3.70
N ILE A 106 8.17 3.31 -3.44
CA ILE A 106 7.37 2.55 -4.40
C ILE A 106 6.12 3.36 -4.71
N ILE A 107 5.85 3.62 -5.97
CA ILE A 107 4.68 4.40 -6.39
C ILE A 107 3.76 3.53 -7.24
N ILE A 108 2.46 3.54 -6.90
CA ILE A 108 1.42 3.01 -7.78
C ILE A 108 0.96 4.14 -8.69
N ASN A 109 1.37 4.07 -9.96
CA ASN A 109 0.98 5.03 -10.98
C ASN A 109 -0.52 4.87 -11.32
N PRO A 110 -1.35 5.89 -11.11
CA PRO A 110 -2.79 5.84 -11.34
C PRO A 110 -3.15 6.01 -12.83
N ASN A 111 -2.68 5.11 -13.66
CA ASN A 111 -2.84 5.17 -15.12
C ASN A 111 -4.27 4.85 -15.63
N ASN A 112 -5.23 4.62 -14.73
CA ASN A 112 -6.66 4.54 -15.05
C ASN A 112 -7.47 5.32 -14.01
N GLU A 113 -7.50 6.64 -14.18
CA GLU A 113 -8.13 7.58 -13.25
C GLU A 113 -9.63 7.29 -13.05
N LYS A 114 -10.33 6.84 -14.09
CA LYS A 114 -11.77 6.54 -14.00
C LYS A 114 -12.02 5.40 -13.00
N ILE A 115 -11.38 4.26 -13.20
CA ILE A 115 -11.58 3.10 -12.30
C ILE A 115 -11.18 3.45 -10.87
N ILE A 116 -10.05 4.13 -10.68
CA ILE A 116 -9.58 4.51 -9.34
C ILE A 116 -10.59 5.43 -8.67
N LYS A 117 -11.12 6.42 -9.38
CA LYS A 117 -12.12 7.33 -8.86
C LYS A 117 -13.41 6.60 -8.51
N ASP A 118 -13.89 5.69 -9.36
CA ASP A 118 -15.08 4.90 -9.11
C ASP A 118 -14.88 4.02 -7.84
N LEU A 119 -13.73 3.40 -7.67
CA LEU A 119 -13.38 2.63 -6.47
C LEU A 119 -13.26 3.51 -5.22
N ALA A 120 -12.68 4.68 -5.31
CA ALA A 120 -12.59 5.61 -4.19
C ALA A 120 -13.97 6.10 -3.73
N MET A 121 -14.86 6.36 -4.69
CA MET A 121 -16.20 6.88 -4.40
C MET A 121 -17.17 5.83 -3.83
N THR A 122 -16.95 4.54 -4.07
CA THR A 122 -17.82 3.51 -3.48
C THR A 122 -17.82 3.53 -1.95
N LYS A 123 -16.93 4.26 -1.32
CA LYS A 123 -16.68 4.23 0.12
C LYS A 123 -16.81 5.55 0.86
N ARG A 124 -16.76 6.65 0.16
CA ARG A 124 -16.79 7.99 0.75
C ARG A 124 -17.92 8.79 0.11
N THR A 125 -19.07 8.83 0.78
CA THR A 125 -20.25 9.55 0.29
C THR A 125 -20.29 11.03 0.70
N ASP A 126 -19.38 11.48 1.57
CA ASP A 126 -19.55 12.70 2.37
C ASP A 126 -18.45 13.77 2.20
N LEU A 127 -17.45 13.55 1.34
CA LEU A 127 -16.38 14.53 1.10
C LEU A 127 -16.40 15.07 -0.35
N ASP A 128 -15.91 16.28 -0.54
CA ASP A 128 -15.58 16.81 -1.86
C ASP A 128 -14.38 16.07 -2.46
N HIS A 129 -14.64 14.84 -2.90
CA HIS A 129 -13.59 13.92 -3.37
C HIS A 129 -12.91 14.38 -4.65
N ASN A 130 -13.55 15.27 -5.42
CA ASN A 130 -12.97 15.71 -6.69
C ASN A 130 -11.75 16.59 -6.48
N SER A 131 -11.80 17.52 -5.52
CA SER A 131 -10.68 18.41 -5.23
C SER A 131 -9.53 17.63 -4.60
N LEU A 132 -9.81 16.84 -3.58
CA LEU A 132 -8.79 16.02 -2.90
C LEU A 132 -8.15 14.99 -3.86
N PHE A 133 -8.95 14.31 -4.69
CA PHE A 133 -8.44 13.37 -5.68
C PHE A 133 -7.51 14.07 -6.68
N THR A 134 -7.92 15.23 -7.19
CA THR A 134 -7.11 16.01 -8.13
C THR A 134 -5.79 16.47 -7.52
N GLU A 135 -5.83 16.93 -6.27
CA GLU A 135 -4.63 17.32 -5.53
C GLU A 135 -3.67 16.14 -5.31
N GLN A 136 -4.17 15.00 -4.86
CA GLN A 136 -3.37 13.80 -4.68
C GLN A 136 -2.77 13.29 -5.99
N MET A 137 -3.52 13.35 -7.08
CA MET A 137 -3.01 13.03 -8.43
C MET A 137 -1.86 13.95 -8.84
N TYR A 138 -1.99 15.25 -8.58
CA TYR A 138 -0.94 16.21 -8.88
C TYR A 138 0.31 15.94 -8.04
N LEU A 139 0.16 15.79 -6.72
CA LEU A 139 1.26 15.46 -5.81
C LEU A 139 1.96 14.16 -6.22
N LEU A 140 1.20 13.11 -6.52
CA LEU A 140 1.78 11.83 -6.94
C LEU A 140 2.62 11.97 -8.20
N LYS A 141 2.15 12.73 -9.19
CA LYS A 141 2.91 13.01 -10.42
C LYS A 141 4.24 13.72 -10.13
N THR A 142 4.27 14.62 -9.16
CA THR A 142 5.53 15.28 -8.75
C THR A 142 6.51 14.34 -8.06
N LEU A 143 5.99 13.32 -7.36
CA LEU A 143 6.79 12.34 -6.64
C LEU A 143 7.34 11.22 -7.53
N MET A 144 6.83 11.05 -8.75
CA MET A 144 7.24 9.95 -9.65
C MET A 144 8.76 9.88 -9.87
N ASN A 145 9.44 11.04 -9.92
CA ASN A 145 10.87 11.11 -10.14
C ASN A 145 11.70 10.69 -8.91
N THR A 146 11.08 10.55 -7.75
CA THR A 146 11.74 10.12 -6.50
C THR A 146 11.60 8.61 -6.29
N ALA A 147 10.78 7.94 -7.10
CA ALA A 147 10.48 6.53 -6.91
C ALA A 147 11.69 5.64 -7.24
N THR A 148 11.95 4.69 -6.35
CA THR A 148 12.84 3.55 -6.61
C THR A 148 12.18 2.55 -7.55
N TYR A 149 10.85 2.44 -7.45
CA TYR A 149 10.04 1.54 -8.25
C TYR A 149 8.65 2.12 -8.54
N VAL A 150 8.20 1.98 -9.79
CA VAL A 150 6.87 2.38 -10.21
C VAL A 150 6.17 1.18 -10.84
N LEU A 151 4.92 0.93 -10.41
CA LEU A 151 4.04 -0.02 -11.07
C LEU A 151 2.75 0.69 -11.49
N ASN A 152 2.18 0.28 -12.62
CA ASN A 152 0.92 0.84 -13.08
C ASN A 152 -0.24 0.18 -12.34
N PHE A 153 -1.25 0.96 -12.00
CA PHE A 153 -2.46 0.41 -11.38
C PHE A 153 -3.16 -0.63 -12.26
N THR A 154 -3.19 -0.43 -13.58
CA THR A 154 -3.80 -1.40 -14.51
C THR A 154 -3.11 -2.76 -14.52
N ASP A 155 -1.81 -2.80 -14.23
CA ASP A 155 -1.04 -4.04 -14.20
C ASP A 155 -1.51 -4.97 -13.05
N MET A 156 -2.14 -4.38 -12.03
CA MET A 156 -2.65 -5.13 -10.88
C MET A 156 -3.88 -6.00 -11.21
N PHE A 157 -4.56 -5.78 -12.33
CA PHE A 157 -5.71 -6.57 -12.76
C PHE A 157 -5.33 -7.86 -13.49
N TYR A 158 -4.09 -8.02 -13.88
CA TYR A 158 -3.60 -9.20 -14.58
C TYR A 158 -2.65 -9.98 -13.69
N TRP A 159 -3.04 -11.22 -13.32
CA TRP A 159 -2.28 -12.02 -12.36
C TRP A 159 -0.78 -12.11 -12.69
N ASN A 160 -0.46 -12.48 -13.91
CA ASN A 160 0.95 -12.69 -14.29
C ASN A 160 1.78 -11.40 -14.12
N THR A 161 1.24 -10.26 -14.53
CA THR A 161 1.92 -8.97 -14.41
C THR A 161 2.03 -8.54 -12.94
N PHE A 162 0.95 -8.70 -12.18
CA PHE A 162 0.96 -8.39 -10.75
C PHE A 162 1.96 -9.25 -9.98
N ASP A 163 1.98 -10.56 -10.26
CA ASP A 163 2.89 -11.53 -9.66
C ASP A 163 4.36 -11.17 -9.92
N GLU A 164 4.70 -10.78 -11.16
CA GLU A 164 6.03 -10.31 -11.53
C GLU A 164 6.43 -9.04 -10.74
N HIS A 165 5.51 -8.09 -10.56
CA HIS A 165 5.74 -6.91 -9.76
C HIS A 165 6.01 -7.25 -8.29
N VAL A 166 5.19 -8.13 -7.69
CA VAL A 166 5.37 -8.55 -6.30
C VAL A 166 6.71 -9.26 -6.11
N LYS A 167 7.06 -10.22 -6.97
CA LYS A 167 8.38 -10.90 -6.96
C LYS A 167 9.54 -9.91 -7.01
N LYS A 168 9.46 -8.95 -7.93
CA LYS A 168 10.49 -7.94 -8.08
C LYS A 168 10.61 -7.04 -6.86
N LEU A 169 9.48 -6.66 -6.26
CA LEU A 169 9.48 -5.88 -5.03
C LEU A 169 10.04 -6.67 -3.84
N CYS A 170 9.66 -7.95 -3.70
CA CYS A 170 10.24 -8.80 -2.67
C CYS A 170 11.77 -8.88 -2.81
N ASN A 171 12.29 -9.01 -4.03
CA ASN A 171 13.74 -8.98 -4.27
C ASN A 171 14.38 -7.63 -3.93
N ILE A 172 13.76 -6.51 -4.28
CA ILE A 172 14.25 -5.15 -3.95
C ILE A 172 14.30 -4.94 -2.43
N LEU A 173 13.31 -5.46 -1.73
CA LEU A 173 13.16 -5.30 -0.29
C LEU A 173 13.91 -6.36 0.51
N ASP A 174 14.47 -7.37 -0.17
CA ASP A 174 15.10 -8.51 0.46
C ASP A 174 14.17 -9.20 1.47
N VAL A 175 12.94 -9.52 1.00
CA VAL A 175 11.89 -10.24 1.76
C VAL A 175 11.48 -11.49 0.99
N GLU A 176 11.01 -12.51 1.73
CA GLU A 176 10.61 -13.77 1.13
C GLU A 176 9.27 -13.64 0.39
N TYR A 177 9.17 -14.29 -0.78
CA TYR A 177 7.98 -14.31 -1.61
C TYR A 177 7.17 -15.60 -1.41
N TYR A 178 5.87 -15.47 -1.11
CA TYR A 178 4.93 -16.55 -0.84
C TYR A 178 3.85 -16.64 -1.92
N ASN A 179 4.15 -17.34 -3.02
CA ASN A 179 3.29 -17.42 -4.20
C ASN A 179 1.83 -17.74 -3.90
N ASP A 180 1.57 -18.78 -3.11
CA ASP A 180 0.21 -19.29 -2.88
C ASP A 180 -0.62 -18.29 -2.06
N TYR A 181 0.00 -17.65 -1.08
CA TYR A 181 -0.67 -16.62 -0.28
C TYR A 181 -0.93 -15.36 -1.09
N VAL A 182 0.06 -14.91 -1.87
CA VAL A 182 -0.09 -13.75 -2.76
C VAL A 182 -1.20 -14.00 -3.78
N LYS A 183 -1.26 -15.20 -4.37
CA LYS A 183 -2.32 -15.56 -5.33
C LYS A 183 -3.71 -15.51 -4.70
N GLN A 184 -3.87 -16.07 -3.50
CA GLN A 184 -5.16 -16.07 -2.81
C GLN A 184 -5.58 -14.65 -2.40
N LEU A 185 -4.65 -13.82 -1.92
CA LEU A 185 -4.92 -12.42 -1.62
C LEU A 185 -5.35 -11.65 -2.87
N TRP A 186 -4.68 -11.87 -3.98
CA TRP A 186 -5.02 -11.25 -5.26
C TRP A 186 -6.40 -11.73 -5.77
N ASP A 187 -6.71 -13.03 -5.73
CA ASP A 187 -8.00 -13.57 -6.15
C ASP A 187 -9.16 -12.96 -5.36
N ASN A 188 -9.00 -12.83 -4.06
CA ASN A 188 -10.00 -12.21 -3.19
C ASN A 188 -10.20 -10.73 -3.53
N TRP A 189 -9.12 -9.98 -3.68
CA TRP A 189 -9.17 -8.58 -4.06
C TRP A 189 -9.81 -8.40 -5.45
N TYR A 190 -9.41 -9.19 -6.43
CA TYR A 190 -9.94 -9.13 -7.80
C TYR A 190 -11.44 -9.42 -7.83
N LYS A 191 -11.88 -10.47 -7.13
CA LYS A 191 -13.28 -10.84 -7.00
C LYS A 191 -14.13 -9.73 -6.37
N GLU A 192 -13.64 -9.10 -5.32
CA GLU A 192 -14.38 -8.02 -4.66
C GLU A 192 -14.38 -6.74 -5.51
N THR A 193 -13.25 -6.41 -6.12
CA THR A 193 -13.13 -5.22 -6.99
C THR A 193 -14.00 -5.33 -8.24
N SER A 194 -14.08 -6.53 -8.85
CA SER A 194 -14.90 -6.78 -10.05
C SER A 194 -16.41 -6.64 -9.82
N LYS A 195 -16.87 -6.66 -8.57
CA LYS A 195 -18.28 -6.37 -8.25
C LYS A 195 -18.61 -4.88 -8.24
N LEU A 196 -17.58 -4.04 -8.13
CA LEU A 196 -17.75 -2.60 -7.90
C LEU A 196 -17.52 -1.79 -9.17
N VAL A 197 -16.65 -2.25 -10.05
CA VAL A 197 -16.28 -1.57 -11.29
C VAL A 197 -16.10 -2.55 -12.43
N GLU A 198 -16.30 -2.07 -13.66
CA GLU A 198 -15.94 -2.84 -14.85
C GLU A 198 -14.42 -2.83 -15.02
N LEU A 199 -13.82 -4.01 -14.92
CA LEU A 199 -12.37 -4.16 -14.99
C LEU A 199 -11.88 -4.13 -16.44
N PRO A 200 -10.62 -3.74 -16.70
CA PRO A 200 -9.99 -3.84 -18.01
C PRO A 200 -9.99 -5.29 -18.50
N LYS A 201 -10.33 -5.47 -19.79
CA LYS A 201 -10.30 -6.78 -20.46
C LYS A 201 -8.89 -7.08 -20.96
#